data_db9bbd7eb338e1bb37594e1528483dfe
#
_entry.id   db9bbd7eb338e1bb37594e1528483dfe
#
_cell.length_a   1.000
_cell.length_b   1.000
_cell.length_c   1.000
_cell.angle_alpha   90.00
_cell.angle_beta   90.00
_cell.angle_gamma   90.00
#
_symmetry.space_group_name_H-M   'P 1'
#
loop_
_entity.id
_entity.type
_entity.pdbx_description
1 polymer ?
#
loop_
_entity_poly.entity_id
_entity_poly.type
_entity_poly.pdbx_seq_one_letter_code
_entity_poly.pdbx_strand_id
1 'polypeptide(L)'
;MPTAQGLYDPSQERDSCGVAMVATLKRKATHEIVSQGLTALRNMEHRGATGAEPDSGDGAGILICIPDAFYREVVDFKLPEPGKYATGIVFIDKSFSDRAALEAIAHE
;
A
#
# COMPACT_ATOMS: atom_id res chain seq x y z
N MET A 1 -22.23 11.47 17.85
CA MET A 1 -21.67 10.16 18.27
C MET A 1 -22.82 9.29 18.72
N PRO A 2 -22.85 7.99 18.36
CA PRO A 2 -23.87 7.10 18.85
C PRO A 2 -23.78 6.98 20.39
N THR A 3 -24.90 6.79 21.04
CA THR A 3 -24.96 6.61 22.49
C THR A 3 -24.91 5.14 22.84
N ALA A 4 -24.34 4.82 24.00
CA ALA A 4 -24.30 3.45 24.51
C ALA A 4 -25.73 2.88 24.61
N GLN A 5 -25.98 1.68 24.09
CA GLN A 5 -27.29 1.03 24.08
C GLN A 5 -27.13 -0.49 24.21
N GLY A 6 -27.70 -1.07 25.24
CA GLY A 6 -27.58 -2.50 25.52
C GLY A 6 -26.14 -2.90 25.82
N LEU A 7 -25.61 -3.85 25.05
CA LEU A 7 -24.23 -4.30 25.13
C LEU A 7 -23.25 -3.46 24.28
N TYR A 8 -23.77 -2.52 23.50
CA TYR A 8 -22.96 -1.63 22.69
C TYR A 8 -22.47 -0.45 23.51
N ASP A 9 -21.17 -0.29 23.58
CA ASP A 9 -20.49 0.85 24.22
C ASP A 9 -19.52 1.46 23.20
N PRO A 10 -19.77 2.69 22.70
CA PRO A 10 -18.91 3.33 21.70
C PRO A 10 -17.48 3.58 22.20
N SER A 11 -17.23 3.59 23.50
CA SER A 11 -15.87 3.70 24.06
C SER A 11 -15.03 2.44 23.83
N GLN A 12 -15.70 1.30 23.54
CA GLN A 12 -15.06 0.02 23.23
C GLN A 12 -14.99 -0.25 21.72
N GLU A 13 -15.54 0.66 20.90
CA GLU A 13 -15.43 0.56 19.45
C GLU A 13 -13.97 0.69 19.05
N ARG A 14 -13.49 -0.32 18.32
CA ARG A 14 -12.13 -0.38 17.84
C ARG A 14 -12.17 -0.57 16.33
N ASP A 15 -11.27 0.13 15.66
CA ASP A 15 -11.09 -0.04 14.21
C ASP A 15 -10.78 -1.51 13.91
N SER A 16 -11.44 -2.02 12.88
CA SER A 16 -11.24 -3.39 12.41
C SER A 16 -10.31 -3.36 11.22
N CYS A 17 -9.27 -4.17 11.24
CA CYS A 17 -8.41 -4.37 10.09
C CYS A 17 -8.43 -5.83 9.63
N GLY A 18 -8.20 -6.04 8.34
CA GLY A 18 -8.00 -7.35 7.76
C GLY A 18 -6.59 -7.47 7.20
N VAL A 19 -5.94 -8.59 7.48
CA VAL A 19 -4.62 -8.90 6.92
C VAL A 19 -4.67 -10.25 6.25
N ALA A 20 -4.10 -10.34 5.03
CA ALA A 20 -3.94 -11.59 4.31
C ALA A 20 -2.51 -11.74 3.80
N MET A 21 -2.08 -12.98 3.66
CA MET A 21 -0.78 -13.31 3.08
C MET A 21 -0.97 -14.33 1.97
N VAL A 22 -0.31 -14.08 0.84
CA VAL A 22 -0.24 -15.03 -0.28
C VAL A 22 1.23 -15.34 -0.56
N ALA A 23 1.58 -16.60 -0.57
CA ALA A 23 2.94 -17.04 -0.81
C ALA A 23 3.00 -18.25 -1.73
N THR A 24 4.08 -18.39 -2.49
CA THR A 24 4.35 -19.58 -3.30
C THR A 24 5.49 -20.40 -2.71
N LEU A 25 5.28 -21.70 -2.61
CA LEU A 25 6.33 -22.66 -2.22
C LEU A 25 7.36 -22.89 -3.33
N LYS A 26 7.03 -22.53 -4.57
CA LYS A 26 7.89 -22.71 -5.75
C LYS A 26 9.02 -21.68 -5.84
N ARG A 27 9.06 -20.69 -4.95
CA ARG A 27 10.04 -19.57 -4.93
C ARG A 27 10.15 -18.81 -6.25
N LYS A 28 9.09 -18.83 -7.06
CA LYS A 28 9.05 -18.14 -8.35
C LYS A 28 8.12 -16.93 -8.22
N ALA A 29 8.66 -15.74 -8.42
CA ALA A 29 7.87 -14.52 -8.49
C ALA A 29 7.01 -14.54 -9.76
N THR A 30 5.70 -14.38 -9.62
CA THR A 30 4.75 -14.33 -10.74
C THR A 30 3.70 -13.26 -10.46
N HIS A 31 3.17 -12.67 -11.53
CA HIS A 31 2.05 -11.73 -11.43
C HIS A 31 0.78 -12.37 -10.83
N GLU A 32 0.64 -13.69 -10.95
CA GLU A 32 -0.48 -14.43 -10.37
C GLU A 32 -0.59 -14.23 -8.85
N ILE A 33 0.54 -14.22 -8.13
CA ILE A 33 0.58 -13.97 -6.68
C ILE A 33 0.06 -12.57 -6.36
N VAL A 34 0.42 -11.57 -7.17
CA VAL A 34 -0.08 -10.19 -7.01
C VAL A 34 -1.59 -10.17 -7.22
N SER A 35 -2.09 -10.83 -8.26
CA SER A 35 -3.53 -10.93 -8.55
C SER A 35 -4.30 -11.61 -7.42
N GLN A 36 -3.75 -12.66 -6.84
CA GLN A 36 -4.33 -13.34 -5.68
C GLN A 36 -4.32 -12.43 -4.44
N GLY A 37 -3.25 -11.67 -4.21
CA GLY A 37 -3.16 -10.68 -3.15
C GLY A 37 -4.23 -9.58 -3.28
N LEU A 38 -4.43 -9.06 -4.48
CA LEU A 38 -5.48 -8.08 -4.77
C LEU A 38 -6.88 -8.67 -4.59
N THR A 39 -7.07 -9.94 -4.94
CA THR A 39 -8.33 -10.64 -4.71
C THR A 39 -8.61 -10.81 -3.22
N ALA A 40 -7.60 -11.19 -2.44
CA ALA A 40 -7.72 -11.27 -0.99
C ALA A 40 -8.07 -9.91 -0.38
N LEU A 41 -7.45 -8.83 -0.85
CA LEU A 41 -7.75 -7.46 -0.41
C LEU A 41 -9.22 -7.08 -0.68
N ARG A 42 -9.73 -7.35 -1.88
CA ARG A 42 -11.16 -7.13 -2.22
C ARG A 42 -12.10 -7.95 -1.34
N ASN A 43 -11.75 -9.21 -1.06
CA ASN A 43 -12.57 -10.08 -0.21
C ASN A 43 -12.59 -9.62 1.25
N MET A 44 -11.67 -8.77 1.66
CA MET A 44 -11.62 -8.17 2.99
C MET A 44 -12.30 -6.79 3.08
N GLU A 45 -12.89 -6.29 2.00
CA GLU A 45 -13.54 -4.98 1.98
C GLU A 45 -14.57 -4.83 3.11
N HIS A 46 -15.34 -5.89 3.41
CA HIS A 46 -16.32 -5.91 4.50
C HIS A 46 -15.70 -5.90 5.90
N ARG A 47 -14.38 -6.01 6.02
CA ARG A 47 -13.63 -5.91 7.28
C ARG A 47 -12.87 -4.59 7.41
N GLY A 48 -12.85 -3.78 6.36
CA GLY A 48 -12.35 -2.42 6.41
C GLY A 48 -13.36 -1.54 7.13
N ALA A 49 -12.90 -0.67 8.01
CA ALA A 49 -13.76 0.36 8.56
C ALA A 49 -14.11 1.34 7.45
N THR A 50 -15.34 1.29 6.98
CA THR A 50 -15.92 2.39 6.23
C THR A 50 -16.57 3.31 7.25
N GLY A 51 -16.15 4.59 7.28
CA GLY A 51 -16.79 5.58 8.10
C GLY A 51 -18.25 5.83 7.71
N ALA A 52 -18.91 6.76 8.37
CA ALA A 52 -20.28 7.18 8.07
C ALA A 52 -20.44 7.74 6.63
N GLU A 53 -19.34 8.11 6.00
CA GLU A 53 -19.29 8.60 4.61
C GLU A 53 -18.80 7.48 3.69
N PRO A 54 -19.47 7.27 2.51
CA PRO A 54 -19.14 6.20 1.58
C PRO A 54 -17.70 6.21 1.06
N ASP A 55 -17.07 7.38 1.05
CA ASP A 55 -15.73 7.59 0.51
C ASP A 55 -14.66 7.69 1.61
N SER A 56 -15.02 7.46 2.88
CA SER A 56 -14.08 7.45 3.99
C SER A 56 -13.74 6.02 4.41
N GLY A 57 -12.46 5.73 4.56
CA GLY A 57 -11.97 4.43 5.01
C GLY A 57 -10.55 4.53 5.53
N ASP A 58 -10.13 3.53 6.31
CA ASP A 58 -8.79 3.49 6.92
C ASP A 58 -7.67 3.23 5.92
N GLY A 59 -8.04 3.06 4.66
CA GLY A 59 -7.11 2.76 3.59
C GLY A 59 -6.93 1.25 3.36
N ALA A 60 -6.37 0.94 2.20
CA ALA A 60 -6.04 -0.40 1.80
C ALA A 60 -4.69 -0.42 1.10
N GLY A 61 -3.94 -1.50 1.23
CA GLY A 61 -2.63 -1.59 0.61
C GLY A 61 -2.19 -3.02 0.38
N ILE A 62 -1.20 -3.16 -0.47
CA ILE A 62 -0.54 -4.43 -0.76
C ILE A 62 0.98 -4.24 -0.64
N LEU A 63 1.63 -5.18 0.00
CA LEU A 63 3.08 -5.25 0.06
C LEU A 63 3.56 -6.36 -0.87
N ILE A 64 4.41 -6.02 -1.81
CA ILE A 64 4.99 -6.96 -2.78
C ILE A 64 6.51 -6.83 -2.81
N CYS A 65 7.18 -7.85 -3.36
CA CYS A 65 8.59 -7.69 -3.71
C CYS A 65 8.77 -6.63 -4.78
N ILE A 66 9.92 -5.95 -4.76
CA ILE A 66 10.28 -4.97 -5.80
C ILE A 66 10.19 -5.66 -7.18
N PRO A 67 9.36 -5.15 -8.10
CA PRO A 67 9.24 -5.72 -9.45
C PRO A 67 10.41 -5.28 -10.34
N ASP A 68 11.57 -5.87 -10.10
CA ASP A 68 12.85 -5.50 -10.74
C ASP A 68 12.76 -5.47 -12.27
N ALA A 69 12.12 -6.48 -12.87
CA ALA A 69 11.97 -6.54 -14.33
C ALA A 69 11.18 -5.33 -14.88
N PHE A 70 10.12 -4.91 -14.18
CA PHE A 70 9.34 -3.75 -14.55
C PHE A 70 10.18 -2.46 -14.46
N TYR A 71 10.90 -2.28 -13.36
CA TYR A 71 11.73 -1.07 -13.23
C TYR A 71 12.83 -1.00 -14.27
N ARG A 72 13.48 -2.12 -14.63
CA ARG A 72 14.50 -2.14 -15.69
C ARG A 72 13.96 -1.79 -17.07
N GLU A 73 12.66 -1.96 -17.29
CA GLU A 73 12.00 -1.62 -18.54
C GLU A 73 11.58 -0.15 -18.62
N VAL A 74 11.18 0.44 -17.48
CA VAL A 74 10.57 1.77 -17.46
C VAL A 74 11.50 2.91 -17.08
N VAL A 75 12.65 2.62 -16.41
CA VAL A 75 13.61 3.67 -16.05
C VAL A 75 14.68 3.80 -17.13
N ASP A 76 15.15 5.00 -17.35
CA ASP A 76 16.16 5.37 -18.35
C ASP A 76 17.61 5.33 -17.82
N PHE A 77 17.78 4.97 -16.55
CA PHE A 77 19.09 4.84 -15.90
C PHE A 77 19.38 3.38 -15.50
N LYS A 78 20.66 3.08 -15.29
CA LYS A 78 21.10 1.74 -14.90
C LYS A 78 20.77 1.47 -13.45
N LEU A 79 19.88 0.50 -13.20
CA LEU A 79 19.60 0.01 -11.85
C LEU A 79 20.74 -0.85 -11.30
N PRO A 80 20.98 -0.82 -10.00
CA PRO A 80 21.84 -1.78 -9.32
C PRO A 80 21.36 -3.23 -9.50
N GLU A 81 22.15 -4.18 -9.00
CA GLU A 81 21.78 -5.59 -8.95
C GLU A 81 20.46 -5.80 -8.17
N PRO A 82 19.63 -6.79 -8.55
CA PRO A 82 18.42 -7.12 -7.80
C PRO A 82 18.71 -7.32 -6.30
N GLY A 83 17.92 -6.68 -5.47
CA GLY A 83 18.09 -6.70 -4.01
C GLY A 83 19.17 -5.74 -3.47
N LYS A 84 19.78 -4.92 -4.33
CA LYS A 84 20.78 -3.90 -3.95
C LYS A 84 20.24 -2.47 -4.04
N TYR A 85 18.94 -2.28 -4.19
CA TYR A 85 18.29 -0.98 -4.22
C TYR A 85 16.92 -1.05 -3.53
N ALA A 86 16.40 0.09 -3.16
CA ALA A 86 15.06 0.26 -2.60
C ALA A 86 14.26 1.21 -3.49
N THR A 87 12.96 1.16 -3.34
CA THR A 87 12.03 2.07 -4.00
C THR A 87 11.13 2.71 -2.97
N GLY A 88 10.67 3.91 -3.23
CA GLY A 88 9.77 4.62 -2.35
C GLY A 88 8.89 5.60 -3.13
N ILE A 89 7.83 6.06 -2.49
CA ILE A 89 6.96 7.11 -3.00
C ILE A 89 7.13 8.32 -2.09
N VAL A 90 7.39 9.46 -2.68
CA VAL A 90 7.50 10.74 -1.97
C VAL A 90 6.34 11.63 -2.41
N PHE A 91 5.58 12.12 -1.46
CA PHE A 91 4.52 13.09 -1.69
C PHE A 91 5.10 14.50 -1.53
N ILE A 92 4.92 15.31 -2.55
CA ILE A 92 5.45 16.67 -2.63
C ILE A 92 4.26 17.63 -2.70
N ASP A 93 4.31 18.71 -1.93
CA ASP A 93 3.30 19.76 -1.98
C ASP A 93 3.28 20.39 -3.37
N LYS A 94 2.07 20.61 -3.91
CA LYS A 94 1.88 21.23 -5.24
C LYS A 94 2.36 22.68 -5.30
N SER A 95 2.48 23.35 -4.15
CA SER A 95 3.03 24.71 -4.04
C SER A 95 4.55 24.77 -4.19
N PHE A 96 5.23 23.62 -4.09
CA PHE A 96 6.67 23.55 -4.33
C PHE A 96 6.95 23.67 -5.83
N SER A 97 7.36 24.88 -6.24
CA SER A 97 7.64 25.20 -7.64
C SER A 97 8.99 24.70 -8.14
N ASP A 98 9.85 24.25 -7.24
CA ASP A 98 11.22 23.86 -7.58
C ASP A 98 11.43 22.35 -7.45
N ARG A 99 11.01 21.63 -8.49
CA ARG A 99 11.23 20.19 -8.62
C ARG A 99 12.72 19.82 -8.61
N ALA A 100 13.57 20.69 -9.19
CA ALA A 100 15.00 20.45 -9.25
C ALA A 100 15.68 20.47 -7.88
N ALA A 101 15.23 21.35 -6.97
CA ALA A 101 15.73 21.38 -5.59
C ALA A 101 15.38 20.11 -4.82
N LEU A 102 14.20 19.52 -5.05
CA LEU A 102 13.78 18.26 -4.44
C LEU A 102 14.55 17.06 -4.99
N GLU A 103 14.78 17.03 -6.30
CA GLU A 103 15.62 16.03 -6.93
C GLU A 103 17.06 16.08 -6.39
N ALA A 104 17.59 17.28 -6.15
CA ALA A 104 18.92 17.46 -5.55
C ALA A 104 18.99 16.88 -4.12
N ILE A 105 17.96 17.09 -3.27
CA ILE A 105 17.90 16.52 -1.92
C ILE A 105 17.84 14.99 -1.95
N ALA A 106 17.18 14.41 -2.94
CA ALA A 106 17.10 12.96 -3.08
C ALA A 106 18.41 12.31 -3.57
N HIS A 107 19.35 13.11 -4.09
CA HIS A 107 20.66 12.64 -4.57
C HIS A 107 21.79 12.76 -3.54
N GLU A 108 21.56 13.38 -2.38
CA GLU A 108 22.48 13.40 -1.23
C GLU A 108 22.37 12.13 -0.39
#